data_50e55648c05a32812db9c223adb29508
#
_entry.id   50e55648c05a32812db9c223adb29508
#
_cell.length_a   1.000
_cell.length_b   1.000
_cell.length_c   1.000
_cell.angle_alpha   90.00
_cell.angle_beta   90.00
_cell.angle_gamma   90.00
#
_symmetry.space_group_name_H-M   'P 1'
#
loop_
_entity.id
_entity.type
_entity.pdbx_description
1 polymer ?
#
loop_
_entity_poly.entity_id
_entity_poly.type
_entity_poly.pdbx_seq_one_letter_code
_entity_poly.pdbx_strand_id
1 'polypeptide(L)'
;EENQIDLIRKYKAKKIPLECYWLDAGWYEGVDGVERWGECVGNWSPKKRTFPNGFRALADEVAKAGLGFVLWFEPERAKPGTQMYEEFPQWMIMPDEDIIKARRKTLQWEQPWTDKVEALPDFGNPQLREWFTDHVSSMIEEYGITVFRQDFNFDPAAYWRLADGEDREGITEIRFIEGLYEFWEELVRRHPGLLIDNCASGGRRIDLETMSRSVALHRTDNAGEPEAAQSQTMGINLYYPCAGTGVFADLGTVDRYYFRSCLAAGMQIAWDIYSDDLDSAAACEIVEEFKLLRPLYYGDFYPLTVENSSRISDVWCAYQLHREDLNQGAVVAFRRKNSPYPVAKLKLHGLDAAGTYECTDIDTDDKTVFTGEELMEEGLEIAMAQAPDSKIFVLHGIDSST
;
A
#
# COMPACT_ATOMS: atom_id res chain seq x y z
N GLU A 1 11.78 9.95 -18.49
CA GLU A 1 11.14 11.21 -18.10
C GLU A 1 9.88 11.45 -18.93
N GLU A 2 10.00 11.56 -20.27
CA GLU A 2 8.88 11.85 -21.16
C GLU A 2 7.70 10.89 -21.02
N ASN A 3 7.96 9.58 -20.90
CA ASN A 3 6.92 8.57 -20.71
C ASN A 3 6.15 8.76 -19.40
N GLN A 4 6.82 9.19 -18.33
CA GLN A 4 6.19 9.42 -17.03
C GLN A 4 5.29 10.68 -17.07
N ILE A 5 5.76 11.70 -17.71
CA ILE A 5 4.98 12.93 -17.95
C ILE A 5 3.76 12.65 -18.83
N ASP A 6 3.92 11.87 -19.90
CA ASP A 6 2.81 11.48 -20.77
C ASP A 6 1.77 10.62 -20.04
N LEU A 7 2.22 9.70 -19.17
CA LEU A 7 1.36 8.90 -18.30
C LEU A 7 0.40 9.78 -17.48
N ILE A 8 0.94 10.79 -16.76
CA ILE A 8 0.16 11.72 -15.96
C ILE A 8 -0.88 12.45 -16.82
N ARG A 9 -0.46 12.94 -17.99
CA ARG A 9 -1.33 13.66 -18.93
C ARG A 9 -2.47 12.78 -19.44
N LYS A 10 -2.20 11.50 -19.74
CA LYS A 10 -3.22 10.54 -20.21
C LYS A 10 -4.24 10.21 -19.13
N TYR A 11 -3.82 9.95 -17.91
CA TYR A 11 -4.76 9.76 -16.80
C TYR A 11 -5.66 10.99 -16.62
N LYS A 12 -5.08 12.18 -16.68
CA LYS A 12 -5.82 13.43 -16.57
C LYS A 12 -6.80 13.65 -17.75
N ALA A 13 -6.37 13.34 -18.97
CA ALA A 13 -7.22 13.43 -20.17
C ALA A 13 -8.41 12.47 -20.12
N LYS A 14 -8.23 11.28 -19.56
CA LYS A 14 -9.28 10.30 -19.33
C LYS A 14 -10.14 10.61 -18.08
N LYS A 15 -9.82 11.67 -17.34
CA LYS A 15 -10.51 12.15 -16.14
C LYS A 15 -10.58 11.13 -14.99
N ILE A 16 -9.69 10.13 -14.97
CA ILE A 16 -9.60 9.20 -13.87
C ILE A 16 -9.07 9.98 -12.65
N PRO A 17 -9.84 10.07 -11.55
CA PRO A 17 -9.49 10.93 -10.43
C PRO A 17 -8.35 10.31 -9.60
N LEU A 18 -7.18 10.95 -9.63
CA LEU A 18 -5.99 10.56 -8.87
C LEU A 18 -5.65 11.63 -7.84
N GLU A 19 -5.00 11.22 -6.76
CA GLU A 19 -4.50 12.11 -5.70
C GLU A 19 -2.97 12.16 -5.67
N CYS A 20 -2.30 11.07 -6.04
CA CYS A 20 -0.84 11.00 -6.07
C CYS A 20 -0.35 10.35 -7.37
N TYR A 21 0.82 10.79 -7.81
CA TYR A 21 1.66 10.09 -8.77
C TYR A 21 2.73 9.30 -8.01
N TRP A 22 2.98 8.06 -8.42
CA TRP A 22 3.89 7.15 -7.75
C TRP A 22 5.01 6.70 -8.68
N LEU A 23 6.26 7.03 -8.33
CA LEU A 23 7.45 6.52 -9.00
C LEU A 23 8.11 5.47 -8.11
N ASP A 24 7.96 4.22 -8.49
CA ASP A 24 8.52 3.06 -7.80
C ASP A 24 9.99 2.83 -8.16
N ALA A 25 10.57 1.70 -7.77
CA ALA A 25 11.97 1.34 -7.93
C ALA A 25 12.52 1.49 -9.35
N GLY A 26 13.85 1.68 -9.48
CA GLY A 26 14.55 1.71 -10.76
C GLY A 26 14.80 3.11 -11.35
N TRP A 27 14.49 4.16 -10.60
CA TRP A 27 14.73 5.55 -11.00
C TRP A 27 16.19 6.02 -10.80
N TYR A 28 16.96 5.29 -10.01
CA TYR A 28 18.33 5.62 -9.60
C TYR A 28 19.38 5.08 -10.57
N GLU A 29 20.61 5.63 -10.51
CA GLU A 29 21.73 5.26 -11.39
C GLU A 29 22.02 3.76 -11.35
N GLY A 30 22.45 3.24 -12.51
CA GLY A 30 22.89 1.86 -12.68
C GLY A 30 24.30 1.60 -12.14
N VAL A 31 24.73 0.33 -12.21
CA VAL A 31 26.07 -0.13 -11.86
C VAL A 31 26.66 -0.84 -13.08
N ASP A 32 27.81 -0.36 -13.59
CA ASP A 32 28.58 -1.00 -14.68
C ASP A 32 27.74 -1.45 -15.90
N GLY A 33 26.76 -0.62 -16.30
CA GLY A 33 25.86 -0.92 -17.42
C GLY A 33 24.67 -1.80 -17.06
N VAL A 34 24.55 -2.24 -15.80
CA VAL A 34 23.37 -2.90 -15.26
C VAL A 34 22.37 -1.86 -14.77
N GLU A 35 21.11 -2.01 -15.17
CA GLU A 35 20.04 -1.07 -14.83
C GLU A 35 18.82 -1.74 -14.18
N ARG A 36 18.94 -3.01 -13.80
CA ARG A 36 17.87 -3.72 -13.07
C ARG A 36 17.73 -3.11 -11.67
N TRP A 37 16.50 -2.77 -11.29
CA TRP A 37 16.23 -2.05 -10.07
C TRP A 37 16.87 -2.72 -8.82
N GLY A 38 16.65 -4.02 -8.65
CA GLY A 38 17.13 -4.77 -7.49
C GLY A 38 18.64 -4.87 -7.36
N GLU A 39 19.39 -4.57 -8.43
CA GLU A 39 20.85 -4.67 -8.49
C GLU A 39 21.56 -3.33 -8.29
N CYS A 40 20.80 -2.24 -8.33
CA CYS A 40 21.32 -0.89 -8.23
C CYS A 40 20.87 -0.18 -6.93
N VAL A 41 20.23 -0.91 -6.02
CA VAL A 41 19.84 -0.42 -4.69
C VAL A 41 21.09 -0.03 -3.90
N GLY A 42 21.12 1.22 -3.43
CA GLY A 42 22.30 1.85 -2.83
C GLY A 42 22.84 3.02 -3.68
N ASN A 43 22.29 3.24 -4.88
CA ASN A 43 22.47 4.46 -5.66
C ASN A 43 21.21 5.33 -5.52
N TRP A 44 21.33 6.49 -4.90
CA TRP A 44 20.16 7.32 -4.59
C TRP A 44 20.17 8.65 -5.36
N SER A 45 20.74 8.64 -6.56
CA SER A 45 20.71 9.77 -7.51
C SER A 45 19.87 9.42 -8.73
N PRO A 46 19.04 10.33 -9.24
CA PRO A 46 18.24 10.09 -10.44
C PRO A 46 19.12 9.67 -11.64
N LYS A 47 18.71 8.62 -12.33
CA LYS A 47 19.41 8.08 -13.51
C LYS A 47 19.51 9.13 -14.61
N LYS A 48 20.70 9.67 -14.84
CA LYS A 48 20.95 10.78 -15.78
C LYS A 48 20.48 10.49 -17.22
N ARG A 49 20.56 9.21 -17.64
CA ARG A 49 20.08 8.81 -18.98
C ARG A 49 18.56 9.00 -19.12
N THR A 50 17.80 8.76 -18.05
CA THR A 50 16.33 8.83 -18.04
C THR A 50 15.83 10.18 -17.52
N PHE A 51 16.52 10.76 -16.55
CA PHE A 51 16.21 12.02 -15.90
C PHE A 51 17.44 12.96 -15.95
N PRO A 52 17.73 13.55 -17.11
CA PRO A 52 18.97 14.30 -17.32
C PRO A 52 19.13 15.53 -16.43
N ASN A 53 18.03 16.08 -15.95
CA ASN A 53 17.95 17.25 -15.04
C ASN A 53 17.34 16.89 -13.68
N GLY A 54 17.55 15.65 -13.21
CA GLY A 54 16.84 15.14 -12.04
C GLY A 54 15.33 15.01 -12.30
N PHE A 55 14.51 15.06 -11.26
CA PHE A 55 13.05 14.94 -11.42
C PHE A 55 12.34 16.28 -11.67
N ARG A 56 13.07 17.39 -11.94
CA ARG A 56 12.45 18.72 -12.02
C ARG A 56 11.25 18.78 -12.96
N ALA A 57 11.41 18.33 -14.21
CA ALA A 57 10.32 18.38 -15.19
C ALA A 57 9.14 17.46 -14.83
N LEU A 58 9.43 16.29 -14.24
CA LEU A 58 8.41 15.37 -13.74
C LEU A 58 7.67 15.98 -12.54
N ALA A 59 8.40 16.51 -11.57
CA ALA A 59 7.84 17.16 -10.38
C ALA A 59 6.95 18.36 -10.74
N ASP A 60 7.37 19.17 -11.70
CA ASP A 60 6.58 20.30 -12.21
C ASP A 60 5.26 19.81 -12.85
N GLU A 61 5.28 18.70 -13.59
CA GLU A 61 4.04 18.13 -14.18
C GLU A 61 3.14 17.51 -13.10
N VAL A 62 3.69 16.82 -12.09
CA VAL A 62 2.95 16.31 -10.92
C VAL A 62 2.26 17.46 -10.20
N ALA A 63 2.99 18.54 -9.87
CA ALA A 63 2.45 19.72 -9.21
C ALA A 63 1.39 20.43 -10.05
N LYS A 64 1.63 20.61 -11.35
CA LYS A 64 0.66 21.19 -12.30
C LYS A 64 -0.61 20.35 -12.40
N ALA A 65 -0.51 19.03 -12.25
CA ALA A 65 -1.64 18.13 -12.23
C ALA A 65 -2.43 18.20 -10.89
N GLY A 66 -1.89 18.84 -9.86
CA GLY A 66 -2.47 18.90 -8.51
C GLY A 66 -2.32 17.59 -7.73
N LEU A 67 -1.29 16.80 -8.05
CA LEU A 67 -1.03 15.49 -7.45
C LEU A 67 0.07 15.58 -6.39
N GLY A 68 0.01 14.71 -5.38
CA GLY A 68 1.13 14.38 -4.53
C GLY A 68 2.18 13.55 -5.27
N PHE A 69 3.43 13.58 -4.82
CA PHE A 69 4.51 12.80 -5.39
C PHE A 69 5.00 11.73 -4.40
N VAL A 70 4.82 10.47 -4.75
CA VAL A 70 5.35 9.30 -4.03
C VAL A 70 6.64 8.84 -4.68
N LEU A 71 7.74 8.82 -3.91
CA LEU A 71 9.03 8.32 -4.40
C LEU A 71 9.52 7.15 -3.54
N TRP A 72 9.87 6.05 -4.20
CA TRP A 72 10.32 4.81 -3.59
C TRP A 72 11.82 4.84 -3.23
N PHE A 73 12.15 4.28 -2.06
CA PHE A 73 13.51 4.03 -1.57
C PHE A 73 13.60 2.67 -0.90
N GLU A 74 14.80 2.09 -0.88
CA GLU A 74 15.14 0.90 -0.07
C GLU A 74 16.48 1.15 0.65
N PRO A 75 16.50 2.02 1.67
CA PRO A 75 17.74 2.49 2.29
C PRO A 75 18.43 1.46 3.17
N GLU A 76 17.76 0.37 3.49
CA GLU A 76 18.22 -0.70 4.37
C GLU A 76 18.96 -1.82 3.60
N ARG A 77 19.27 -1.61 2.32
CA ARG A 77 20.06 -2.54 1.49
C ARG A 77 21.03 -1.77 0.60
N ALA A 78 22.25 -2.28 0.48
CA ALA A 78 23.24 -1.74 -0.47
C ALA A 78 23.84 -2.89 -1.29
N LYS A 79 23.73 -2.79 -2.61
CA LYS A 79 24.26 -3.77 -3.56
C LYS A 79 25.71 -3.45 -3.94
N PRO A 80 26.54 -4.48 -4.20
CA PRO A 80 27.92 -4.29 -4.67
C PRO A 80 27.99 -3.39 -5.91
N GLY A 81 28.97 -2.49 -5.93
CA GLY A 81 29.18 -1.52 -7.01
C GLY A 81 28.35 -0.24 -6.89
N THR A 82 27.42 -0.17 -5.94
CA THR A 82 26.67 1.07 -5.69
C THR A 82 27.45 2.05 -4.83
N GLN A 83 27.07 3.32 -4.89
CA GLN A 83 27.72 4.38 -4.10
C GLN A 83 27.76 4.04 -2.61
N MET A 84 26.63 3.65 -2.04
CA MET A 84 26.55 3.30 -0.62
C MET A 84 27.52 2.17 -0.26
N TYR A 85 27.58 1.14 -1.07
CA TYR A 85 28.43 -0.03 -0.82
C TYR A 85 29.92 0.28 -0.91
N GLU A 86 30.35 1.06 -1.92
CA GLU A 86 31.76 1.28 -2.21
C GLU A 86 32.36 2.50 -1.48
N GLU A 87 31.56 3.58 -1.27
CA GLU A 87 32.08 4.80 -0.65
C GLU A 87 31.89 4.84 0.89
N PHE A 88 30.88 4.11 1.42
CA PHE A 88 30.52 4.17 2.84
C PHE A 88 30.53 2.81 3.57
N PRO A 89 31.52 1.93 3.33
CA PRO A 89 31.56 0.60 3.98
C PRO A 89 31.60 0.68 5.51
N GLN A 90 32.09 1.78 6.10
CA GLN A 90 32.12 2.04 7.54
C GLN A 90 30.73 2.25 8.17
N TRP A 91 29.71 2.44 7.37
CA TRP A 91 28.31 2.57 7.80
C TRP A 91 27.49 1.32 7.53
N MET A 92 28.14 0.26 7.04
CA MET A 92 27.48 -0.99 6.66
C MET A 92 27.85 -2.12 7.62
N ILE A 93 26.90 -3.00 7.88
CA ILE A 93 27.20 -4.34 8.35
C ILE A 93 27.54 -5.18 7.12
N MET A 94 28.83 -5.41 6.92
CA MET A 94 29.34 -6.16 5.77
C MET A 94 29.15 -7.66 6.01
N PRO A 95 28.80 -8.47 4.98
CA PRO A 95 28.63 -9.90 5.12
C PRO A 95 29.98 -10.61 5.32
N ASP A 96 29.99 -11.63 6.17
CA ASP A 96 31.11 -12.57 6.30
C ASP A 96 31.03 -13.73 5.28
N GLU A 97 31.97 -14.64 5.33
CA GLU A 97 32.04 -15.78 4.42
C GLU A 97 30.83 -16.71 4.51
N ASP A 98 30.23 -16.87 5.70
CA ASP A 98 29.09 -17.74 5.91
C ASP A 98 27.81 -17.12 5.33
N ILE A 99 27.61 -15.83 5.51
CA ILE A 99 26.52 -15.06 4.90
C ILE A 99 26.68 -15.08 3.36
N ILE A 100 27.88 -14.81 2.84
CA ILE A 100 28.15 -14.85 1.39
C ILE A 100 27.79 -16.22 0.83
N LYS A 101 28.23 -17.30 1.47
CA LYS A 101 27.95 -18.67 1.04
C LYS A 101 26.44 -19.01 1.08
N ALA A 102 25.73 -18.56 2.11
CA ALA A 102 24.28 -18.77 2.24
C ALA A 102 23.50 -18.01 1.16
N ARG A 103 23.82 -16.72 0.97
CA ARG A 103 23.18 -15.87 -0.03
C ARG A 103 23.39 -16.35 -1.45
N ARG A 104 24.58 -16.77 -1.81
CA ARG A 104 24.90 -17.32 -3.13
C ARG A 104 24.10 -18.57 -3.49
N LYS A 105 23.68 -19.37 -2.52
CA LYS A 105 22.78 -20.52 -2.76
C LYS A 105 21.39 -20.09 -3.14
N THR A 106 20.91 -18.97 -2.60
CA THR A 106 19.57 -18.44 -2.87
C THR A 106 19.52 -17.53 -4.09
N LEU A 107 20.65 -16.86 -4.40
CA LEU A 107 20.79 -15.88 -5.50
C LEU A 107 21.42 -16.47 -6.77
N GLN A 108 21.23 -17.77 -7.07
CA GLN A 108 21.88 -18.46 -8.18
C GLN A 108 21.76 -17.78 -9.56
N TRP A 109 20.86 -16.84 -9.69
CA TRP A 109 20.55 -16.11 -10.93
C TRP A 109 20.74 -14.58 -10.83
N GLU A 110 21.03 -14.08 -9.60
CA GLU A 110 21.33 -12.66 -9.37
C GLU A 110 22.85 -12.44 -9.29
N GLN A 111 23.31 -11.40 -9.98
CA GLN A 111 24.71 -10.93 -9.92
C GLN A 111 25.81 -11.96 -10.28
N PRO A 112 25.77 -12.59 -11.46
CA PRO A 112 26.82 -13.56 -11.86
C PRO A 112 28.20 -12.94 -12.06
N TRP A 113 28.31 -11.61 -12.09
CA TRP A 113 29.53 -10.85 -12.34
C TRP A 113 30.33 -10.51 -11.07
N THR A 114 29.82 -10.76 -9.87
CA THR A 114 30.52 -10.46 -8.62
C THR A 114 30.47 -11.59 -7.63
N ASP A 115 31.56 -11.73 -6.87
CA ASP A 115 31.64 -12.63 -5.74
C ASP A 115 31.11 -12.00 -4.44
N LYS A 116 30.79 -10.71 -4.48
CA LYS A 116 30.20 -9.98 -3.36
C LYS A 116 28.69 -10.21 -3.28
N VAL A 117 28.11 -10.01 -2.13
CA VAL A 117 26.66 -9.96 -1.89
C VAL A 117 26.31 -8.64 -1.22
N GLU A 118 25.04 -8.32 -1.13
CA GLU A 118 24.57 -7.07 -0.52
C GLU A 118 25.07 -6.88 0.92
N ALA A 119 25.19 -5.63 1.33
CA ALA A 119 25.44 -5.22 2.72
C ALA A 119 24.19 -4.60 3.33
N LEU A 120 24.11 -4.59 4.66
CA LEU A 120 23.05 -3.96 5.43
C LEU A 120 23.53 -2.58 5.92
N PRO A 121 23.03 -1.45 5.38
CA PRO A 121 23.24 -0.13 5.98
C PRO A 121 22.76 -0.11 7.42
N ASP A 122 23.65 0.23 8.37
CA ASP A 122 23.37 0.17 9.81
C ASP A 122 22.66 1.43 10.29
N PHE A 123 21.32 1.40 10.36
CA PHE A 123 20.53 2.50 10.92
C PHE A 123 20.80 2.75 12.42
N GLY A 124 21.41 1.83 13.14
CA GLY A 124 21.98 2.07 14.47
C GLY A 124 23.14 3.09 14.47
N ASN A 125 23.79 3.31 13.33
CA ASN A 125 24.86 4.28 13.15
C ASN A 125 24.33 5.70 12.94
N PRO A 126 24.58 6.67 13.85
CA PRO A 126 24.07 8.03 13.72
C PRO A 126 24.61 8.78 12.50
N GLN A 127 25.81 8.47 12.02
CA GLN A 127 26.38 9.13 10.84
C GLN A 127 25.66 8.72 9.56
N LEU A 128 25.29 7.45 9.42
CA LEU A 128 24.45 6.99 8.32
C LEU A 128 23.08 7.70 8.34
N ARG A 129 22.44 7.74 9.52
CA ARG A 129 21.12 8.38 9.68
C ARG A 129 21.17 9.85 9.29
N GLU A 130 22.16 10.61 9.79
CA GLU A 130 22.32 12.02 9.45
C GLU A 130 22.47 12.22 7.94
N TRP A 131 23.40 11.48 7.31
CA TRP A 131 23.64 11.56 5.88
C TRP A 131 22.38 11.24 5.06
N PHE A 132 21.70 10.13 5.42
CA PHE A 132 20.53 9.69 4.66
C PHE A 132 19.33 10.63 4.86
N THR A 133 19.16 11.16 6.07
CA THR A 133 18.15 12.16 6.37
C THR A 133 18.38 13.43 5.55
N ASP A 134 19.61 13.94 5.50
CA ASP A 134 19.95 15.12 4.72
C ASP A 134 19.75 14.88 3.22
N HIS A 135 20.15 13.72 2.72
CA HIS A 135 19.97 13.36 1.33
C HIS A 135 18.48 13.32 0.94
N VAL A 136 17.66 12.61 1.70
CA VAL A 136 16.22 12.49 1.44
C VAL A 136 15.52 13.85 1.61
N SER A 137 15.88 14.62 2.66
CA SER A 137 15.36 15.98 2.85
C SER A 137 15.62 16.87 1.66
N SER A 138 16.83 16.85 1.10
CA SER A 138 17.16 17.66 -0.07
C SER A 138 16.32 17.27 -1.30
N MET A 139 16.04 15.98 -1.50
CA MET A 139 15.18 15.52 -2.58
C MET A 139 13.70 15.90 -2.35
N ILE A 140 13.23 15.84 -1.11
CA ILE A 140 11.88 16.30 -0.75
C ILE A 140 11.70 17.78 -1.10
N GLU A 141 12.66 18.62 -0.70
CA GLU A 141 12.64 20.07 -0.96
C GLU A 141 12.77 20.39 -2.45
N GLU A 142 13.66 19.68 -3.13
CA GLU A 142 13.94 19.94 -4.55
C GLU A 142 12.79 19.51 -5.46
N TYR A 143 12.14 18.38 -5.17
CA TYR A 143 11.17 17.76 -6.08
C TYR A 143 9.73 17.77 -5.56
N GLY A 144 9.48 18.30 -4.36
CA GLY A 144 8.14 18.37 -3.79
C GLY A 144 7.54 16.99 -3.50
N ILE A 145 8.36 16.06 -3.01
CA ILE A 145 7.93 14.73 -2.59
C ILE A 145 6.99 14.88 -1.40
N THR A 146 5.81 14.27 -1.46
CA THR A 146 4.79 14.33 -0.41
C THR A 146 4.67 13.01 0.35
N VAL A 147 5.14 11.92 -0.25
CA VAL A 147 5.17 10.59 0.37
C VAL A 147 6.55 9.97 0.15
N PHE A 148 7.25 9.74 1.25
CA PHE A 148 8.48 8.95 1.26
C PHE A 148 8.09 7.49 1.40
N ARG A 149 8.22 6.72 0.30
CA ARG A 149 7.98 5.28 0.35
C ARG A 149 9.25 4.53 0.64
N GLN A 150 9.29 3.82 1.76
CA GLN A 150 10.39 2.95 2.13
C GLN A 150 10.01 1.49 2.02
N ASP A 151 10.79 0.74 1.24
CA ASP A 151 10.70 -0.71 1.11
C ASP A 151 11.89 -1.40 1.77
N PHE A 152 11.76 -2.71 2.02
CA PHE A 152 12.83 -3.56 2.55
C PHE A 152 12.70 -5.00 2.05
N ASN A 153 13.46 -5.34 1.01
CA ASN A 153 13.43 -6.64 0.33
C ASN A 153 14.63 -7.50 0.68
N PHE A 154 14.89 -7.65 1.98
CA PHE A 154 16.12 -8.25 2.50
C PHE A 154 15.85 -8.92 3.85
N ASP A 155 16.60 -9.96 4.18
CA ASP A 155 16.52 -10.64 5.48
C ASP A 155 17.75 -10.28 6.33
N PRO A 156 17.63 -9.37 7.30
CA PRO A 156 18.75 -8.78 8.01
C PRO A 156 19.27 -9.60 9.19
N ALA A 157 18.53 -10.61 9.67
CA ALA A 157 18.79 -11.30 10.93
C ALA A 157 20.23 -11.86 11.05
N ALA A 158 20.79 -12.39 9.96
CA ALA A 158 22.16 -12.91 9.96
C ALA A 158 23.19 -11.79 10.13
N TYR A 159 22.93 -10.61 9.54
CA TYR A 159 23.80 -9.44 9.65
C TYR A 159 23.78 -8.84 11.06
N TRP A 160 22.60 -8.74 11.67
CA TRP A 160 22.48 -8.26 13.05
C TRP A 160 23.23 -9.16 14.02
N ARG A 161 23.08 -10.49 13.90
CA ARG A 161 23.84 -11.45 14.72
C ARG A 161 25.33 -11.38 14.51
N LEU A 162 25.78 -11.14 13.27
CA LEU A 162 27.21 -10.96 12.97
C LEU A 162 27.79 -9.74 13.68
N ALA A 163 27.01 -8.66 13.79
CA ALA A 163 27.46 -7.41 14.43
C ALA A 163 27.25 -7.38 15.94
N ASP A 164 26.52 -8.34 16.51
CA ASP A 164 26.33 -8.46 17.96
C ASP A 164 27.66 -8.82 18.67
N GLY A 165 27.84 -8.29 19.89
CA GLY A 165 28.94 -8.72 20.76
C GLY A 165 28.63 -10.04 21.46
N GLU A 166 29.68 -10.70 21.99
CA GLU A 166 29.64 -12.05 22.57
C GLU A 166 28.51 -12.27 23.61
N ASP A 167 28.19 -11.25 24.43
CA ASP A 167 27.13 -11.28 25.46
C ASP A 167 25.96 -10.32 25.16
N ARG A 168 25.78 -9.94 23.91
CA ARG A 168 24.85 -8.87 23.52
C ARG A 168 23.96 -9.24 22.34
N GLU A 169 23.58 -10.51 22.22
CA GLU A 169 22.70 -10.97 21.14
C GLU A 169 21.39 -10.16 21.11
N GLY A 170 21.06 -9.65 19.93
CA GLY A 170 19.88 -8.82 19.67
C GLY A 170 20.08 -7.31 19.85
N ILE A 171 21.25 -6.86 20.37
CA ILE A 171 21.45 -5.41 20.58
C ILE A 171 21.55 -4.63 19.28
N THR A 172 22.12 -5.25 18.24
CA THR A 172 22.22 -4.61 16.92
C THR A 172 20.86 -4.41 16.28
N GLU A 173 19.99 -5.41 16.36
CA GLU A 173 18.61 -5.30 15.90
C GLU A 173 17.85 -4.17 16.62
N ILE A 174 17.95 -4.12 17.96
CA ILE A 174 17.29 -3.06 18.76
C ILE A 174 17.77 -1.68 18.31
N ARG A 175 19.08 -1.45 18.22
CA ARG A 175 19.65 -0.16 17.80
C ARG A 175 19.29 0.20 16.37
N PHE A 176 19.25 -0.79 15.49
CA PHE A 176 18.85 -0.61 14.10
C PHE A 176 17.40 -0.12 14.00
N ILE A 177 16.48 -0.78 14.71
CA ILE A 177 15.05 -0.42 14.68
C ILE A 177 14.81 0.93 15.35
N GLU A 178 15.43 1.21 16.50
CA GLU A 178 15.37 2.54 17.13
C GLU A 178 15.88 3.63 16.18
N GLY A 179 17.01 3.39 15.53
CA GLY A 179 17.57 4.32 14.56
C GLY A 179 16.72 4.51 13.32
N LEU A 180 16.03 3.46 12.85
CA LEU A 180 15.05 3.58 11.77
C LEU A 180 13.87 4.49 12.17
N TYR A 181 13.37 4.34 13.39
CA TYR A 181 12.31 5.20 13.90
C TYR A 181 12.76 6.65 14.06
N GLU A 182 13.96 6.90 14.59
CA GLU A 182 14.55 8.24 14.66
C GLU A 182 14.69 8.88 13.26
N PHE A 183 15.09 8.10 12.26
CA PHE A 183 15.16 8.57 10.87
C PHE A 183 13.80 9.03 10.34
N TRP A 184 12.75 8.24 10.52
CA TRP A 184 11.39 8.61 10.08
C TRP A 184 10.84 9.82 10.85
N GLU A 185 11.01 9.84 12.17
CA GLU A 185 10.58 10.95 13.02
C GLU A 185 11.28 12.26 12.62
N GLU A 186 12.57 12.21 12.32
CA GLU A 186 13.34 13.38 11.89
C GLU A 186 12.90 13.87 10.50
N LEU A 187 12.60 12.98 9.55
CA LEU A 187 12.03 13.36 8.26
C LEU A 187 10.69 14.09 8.41
N VAL A 188 9.78 13.53 9.20
CA VAL A 188 8.47 14.17 9.46
C VAL A 188 8.60 15.49 10.20
N ARG A 189 9.55 15.59 11.14
CA ARG A 189 9.85 16.83 11.86
C ARG A 189 10.37 17.93 10.92
N ARG A 190 11.26 17.58 9.99
CA ARG A 190 11.80 18.53 8.99
C ARG A 190 10.76 18.92 7.94
N HIS A 191 9.89 18.00 7.57
CA HIS A 191 8.90 18.18 6.52
C HIS A 191 7.48 17.91 7.06
N PRO A 192 6.88 18.86 7.78
CA PRO A 192 5.52 18.73 8.29
C PRO A 192 4.52 18.44 7.16
N GLY A 193 3.76 17.35 7.30
CA GLY A 193 2.84 16.88 6.27
C GLY A 193 3.41 15.79 5.34
N LEU A 194 4.69 15.46 5.45
CA LEU A 194 5.26 14.27 4.79
C LEU A 194 4.59 13.01 5.33
N LEU A 195 4.14 12.16 4.43
CA LEU A 195 3.68 10.82 4.77
C LEU A 195 4.81 9.82 4.57
N ILE A 196 5.01 8.92 5.54
CA ILE A 196 5.87 7.75 5.40
C ILE A 196 5.01 6.57 4.97
N ASP A 197 5.27 6.00 3.80
CA ASP A 197 4.65 4.75 3.35
C ASP A 197 5.64 3.61 3.57
N ASN A 198 5.30 2.70 4.50
CA ASN A 198 6.17 1.62 4.93
C ASN A 198 5.82 0.31 4.23
N CYS A 199 6.78 -0.22 3.49
CA CYS A 199 6.74 -1.53 2.86
C CYS A 199 7.94 -2.36 3.32
N ALA A 200 7.77 -3.66 3.38
CA ALA A 200 8.86 -4.61 3.57
C ALA A 200 8.50 -5.92 2.84
N SER A 201 8.75 -5.98 1.54
CA SER A 201 8.23 -7.04 0.66
C SER A 201 6.73 -7.24 0.90
N GLY A 202 5.95 -6.17 0.75
CA GLY A 202 4.56 -6.09 1.20
C GLY A 202 4.44 -5.77 2.70
N GLY A 203 3.66 -6.55 3.44
CA GLY A 203 3.22 -6.24 4.79
C GLY A 203 4.05 -6.80 5.95
N ARG A 204 5.33 -7.12 5.78
CA ARG A 204 6.14 -7.75 6.84
C ARG A 204 6.42 -6.86 8.06
N ARG A 205 6.20 -5.54 7.96
CA ARG A 205 6.38 -4.57 9.05
C ARG A 205 5.08 -3.84 9.41
N ILE A 206 3.93 -4.50 9.32
CA ILE A 206 2.65 -3.93 9.76
C ILE A 206 2.42 -4.32 11.22
N ASP A 207 3.11 -3.65 12.12
CA ASP A 207 2.94 -3.73 13.56
C ASP A 207 2.57 -2.35 14.14
N LEU A 208 2.06 -2.31 15.38
CA LEU A 208 1.54 -1.08 15.96
C LEU A 208 2.61 0.01 16.12
N GLU A 209 3.86 -0.36 16.40
CA GLU A 209 4.93 0.61 16.60
C GLU A 209 5.38 1.25 15.29
N THR A 210 5.57 0.47 14.23
CA THR A 210 5.84 1.02 12.90
C THR A 210 4.68 1.84 12.35
N MET A 211 3.43 1.38 12.56
CA MET A 211 2.24 2.06 12.06
C MET A 211 1.88 3.34 12.85
N SER A 212 2.45 3.55 14.03
CA SER A 212 2.32 4.84 14.74
C SER A 212 3.10 5.97 14.04
N ARG A 213 4.05 5.66 13.15
CA ARG A 213 4.92 6.60 12.43
C ARG A 213 4.70 6.60 10.93
N SER A 214 3.97 5.62 10.41
CA SER A 214 3.85 5.38 8.97
C SER A 214 2.48 4.83 8.59
N VAL A 215 2.24 4.71 7.31
CA VAL A 215 1.10 3.98 6.75
C VAL A 215 1.61 2.84 5.87
N ALA A 216 0.79 1.83 5.64
CA ALA A 216 1.07 0.74 4.70
C ALA A 216 0.15 0.89 3.48
N LEU A 217 0.52 1.73 2.51
CA LEU A 217 -0.28 1.93 1.30
C LEU A 217 -0.30 0.69 0.41
N HIS A 218 0.70 -0.20 0.55
CA HIS A 218 0.79 -1.48 -0.14
C HIS A 218 0.97 -2.60 0.86
N ARG A 219 -0.14 -3.10 1.40
CA ARG A 219 -0.14 -4.08 2.52
C ARG A 219 0.34 -5.48 2.15
N THR A 220 0.48 -5.79 0.85
CA THR A 220 0.84 -7.13 0.36
C THR A 220 1.23 -7.10 -1.10
N ASP A 221 2.20 -7.91 -1.50
CA ASP A 221 2.56 -8.15 -2.89
C ASP A 221 1.61 -9.15 -3.58
N ASN A 222 0.69 -9.78 -2.82
CA ASN A 222 -0.33 -10.66 -3.37
C ASN A 222 -1.59 -9.86 -3.74
N ALA A 223 -1.50 -9.04 -4.78
CA ALA A 223 -2.56 -8.13 -5.22
C ALA A 223 -3.42 -8.69 -6.38
N GLY A 224 -3.13 -9.90 -6.89
CA GLY A 224 -3.82 -10.48 -8.04
C GLY A 224 -5.05 -11.33 -7.71
N GLU A 225 -5.29 -11.64 -6.43
CA GLU A 225 -6.30 -12.62 -6.00
C GLU A 225 -7.42 -11.95 -5.18
N PRO A 226 -8.65 -11.84 -5.71
CA PRO A 226 -9.76 -11.18 -5.03
C PRO A 226 -10.04 -11.71 -3.62
N GLU A 227 -10.12 -13.04 -3.48
CA GLU A 227 -10.41 -13.68 -2.19
C GLU A 227 -9.27 -13.46 -1.17
N ALA A 228 -8.03 -13.32 -1.63
CA ALA A 228 -6.91 -12.97 -0.75
C ALA A 228 -7.03 -11.53 -0.26
N ALA A 229 -7.39 -10.59 -1.13
CA ALA A 229 -7.62 -9.20 -0.77
C ALA A 229 -8.79 -9.06 0.23
N GLN A 230 -9.91 -9.77 0.01
CA GLN A 230 -11.04 -9.85 0.96
C GLN A 230 -10.58 -10.36 2.32
N SER A 231 -9.86 -11.50 2.33
CA SER A 231 -9.36 -12.12 3.57
C SER A 231 -8.44 -11.18 4.36
N GLN A 232 -7.56 -10.46 3.67
CA GLN A 232 -6.66 -9.47 4.28
C GLN A 232 -7.43 -8.27 4.85
N THR A 233 -8.44 -7.77 4.12
CA THR A 233 -9.31 -6.69 4.61
C THR A 233 -10.03 -7.10 5.89
N MET A 234 -10.58 -8.33 5.94
CA MET A 234 -11.24 -8.87 7.12
C MET A 234 -10.30 -9.02 8.32
N GLY A 235 -9.03 -9.32 8.09
CA GLY A 235 -8.05 -9.48 9.17
C GLY A 235 -7.44 -8.17 9.65
N ILE A 236 -6.91 -7.37 8.73
CA ILE A 236 -6.12 -6.19 9.12
C ILE A 236 -6.98 -5.07 9.71
N ASN A 237 -8.21 -4.87 9.23
CA ASN A 237 -9.08 -3.81 9.72
C ASN A 237 -9.55 -4.02 11.18
N LEU A 238 -9.34 -5.20 11.76
CA LEU A 238 -9.61 -5.45 13.18
C LEU A 238 -8.64 -4.68 14.10
N TYR A 239 -7.47 -4.28 13.61
CA TYR A 239 -6.47 -3.58 14.44
C TYR A 239 -5.80 -2.40 13.73
N TYR A 240 -5.81 -2.36 12.38
CA TYR A 240 -5.19 -1.30 11.60
C TYR A 240 -6.02 -0.96 10.35
N PRO A 241 -6.97 -0.02 10.42
CA PRO A 241 -7.89 0.28 9.33
C PRO A 241 -7.28 1.14 8.20
N CYS A 242 -6.10 1.74 8.42
CA CYS A 242 -5.47 2.68 7.47
C CYS A 242 -4.58 2.00 6.41
N ALA A 243 -4.63 0.66 6.27
CA ALA A 243 -3.87 -0.04 5.25
C ALA A 243 -4.41 0.25 3.85
N GLY A 244 -3.48 0.31 2.89
CA GLY A 244 -3.80 0.40 1.47
C GLY A 244 -3.62 -0.93 0.74
N THR A 245 -4.01 -0.96 -0.53
CA THR A 245 -3.87 -2.11 -1.42
C THR A 245 -3.59 -1.69 -2.86
N GLY A 246 -2.94 -2.57 -3.63
CA GLY A 246 -2.76 -2.41 -5.06
C GLY A 246 -3.90 -3.04 -5.86
N VAL A 247 -4.33 -2.36 -6.90
CA VAL A 247 -5.24 -2.88 -7.91
C VAL A 247 -4.49 -3.00 -9.22
N PHE A 248 -3.97 -4.18 -9.48
CA PHE A 248 -3.19 -4.52 -10.66
C PHE A 248 -4.04 -5.43 -11.56
N ALA A 249 -5.23 -4.92 -11.94
CA ALA A 249 -6.11 -5.64 -12.85
C ALA A 249 -5.39 -5.92 -14.17
N ASP A 250 -5.71 -7.04 -14.79
CA ASP A 250 -5.21 -7.41 -16.10
C ASP A 250 -5.40 -6.30 -17.12
N LEU A 251 -4.42 -6.18 -17.97
CA LEU A 251 -4.23 -5.19 -19.02
C LEU A 251 -5.55 -4.61 -19.57
N GLY A 252 -5.91 -3.44 -19.12
CA GLY A 252 -7.01 -2.66 -19.68
C GLY A 252 -8.42 -3.03 -19.21
N THR A 253 -8.64 -4.16 -18.56
CA THR A 253 -9.95 -4.55 -18.04
C THR A 253 -10.18 -4.01 -16.63
N VAL A 254 -11.33 -3.40 -16.42
CA VAL A 254 -11.78 -3.00 -15.09
C VAL A 254 -12.83 -4.02 -14.62
N ASP A 255 -12.42 -4.91 -13.72
CA ASP A 255 -13.30 -5.90 -13.08
C ASP A 255 -13.80 -5.34 -11.74
N ARG A 256 -15.10 -5.07 -11.66
CA ARG A 256 -15.74 -4.49 -10.46
C ARG A 256 -15.64 -5.43 -9.25
N TYR A 257 -15.79 -6.74 -9.41
CA TYR A 257 -15.63 -7.70 -8.32
C TYR A 257 -14.20 -7.67 -7.77
N TYR A 258 -13.20 -7.69 -8.64
CA TYR A 258 -11.79 -7.60 -8.25
C TYR A 258 -11.49 -6.26 -7.56
N PHE A 259 -11.94 -5.16 -8.16
CA PHE A 259 -11.73 -3.82 -7.58
C PHE A 259 -12.33 -3.70 -6.19
N ARG A 260 -13.61 -4.10 -6.02
CA ARG A 260 -14.30 -4.05 -4.73
C ARG A 260 -13.63 -4.96 -3.69
N SER A 261 -13.08 -6.10 -4.11
CA SER A 261 -12.28 -6.96 -3.23
C SER A 261 -11.01 -6.27 -2.69
N CYS A 262 -10.47 -5.31 -3.46
CA CYS A 262 -9.31 -4.52 -3.09
C CYS A 262 -9.63 -3.22 -2.34
N LEU A 263 -10.90 -2.94 -1.99
CA LEU A 263 -11.27 -1.74 -1.24
C LEU A 263 -10.58 -1.68 0.12
N ALA A 264 -9.99 -0.53 0.42
CA ALA A 264 -9.26 -0.24 1.64
C ALA A 264 -9.21 1.28 1.88
N ALA A 265 -8.57 1.76 2.94
CA ALA A 265 -8.42 3.20 3.21
C ALA A 265 -7.52 3.91 2.18
N GLY A 266 -6.59 3.20 1.55
CA GLY A 266 -5.75 3.68 0.46
C GLY A 266 -5.76 2.71 -0.72
N MET A 267 -5.62 3.21 -1.95
CA MET A 267 -5.58 2.38 -3.14
C MET A 267 -4.54 2.87 -4.14
N GLN A 268 -3.82 1.91 -4.72
CA GLN A 268 -2.92 2.11 -5.84
C GLN A 268 -3.55 1.49 -7.08
N ILE A 269 -3.56 2.19 -8.16
CA ILE A 269 -3.98 1.67 -9.46
C ILE A 269 -2.80 1.63 -10.42
N ALA A 270 -2.67 0.54 -11.18
CA ALA A 270 -1.63 0.34 -12.19
C ALA A 270 -2.24 -0.19 -13.49
N TRP A 271 -3.25 0.50 -13.98
CA TRP A 271 -3.91 0.16 -15.24
C TRP A 271 -3.08 0.64 -16.44
N ASP A 272 -3.07 -0.14 -17.50
CA ASP A 272 -2.47 0.27 -18.76
C ASP A 272 -3.30 1.37 -19.42
N ILE A 273 -2.96 2.62 -19.12
CA ILE A 273 -3.64 3.81 -19.64
C ILE A 273 -3.49 3.97 -21.17
N TYR A 274 -2.56 3.24 -21.78
CA TYR A 274 -2.32 3.24 -23.22
C TYR A 274 -3.17 2.22 -23.96
N SER A 275 -3.79 1.28 -23.23
CA SER A 275 -4.67 0.28 -23.82
C SER A 275 -5.95 0.92 -24.35
N ASP A 276 -6.32 0.56 -25.58
CA ASP A 276 -7.58 0.93 -26.20
C ASP A 276 -8.78 0.20 -25.52
N ASP A 277 -8.50 -0.91 -24.81
CA ASP A 277 -9.50 -1.71 -24.13
C ASP A 277 -9.87 -1.14 -22.74
N LEU A 278 -9.15 -0.11 -22.24
CA LEU A 278 -9.45 0.50 -20.95
C LEU A 278 -10.76 1.31 -21.01
N ASP A 279 -11.79 0.82 -20.37
CA ASP A 279 -13.04 1.56 -20.14
C ASP A 279 -12.82 2.66 -19.09
N SER A 280 -12.56 3.87 -19.58
CA SER A 280 -12.26 5.03 -18.73
C SER A 280 -13.48 5.49 -17.92
N ALA A 281 -14.71 5.26 -18.40
CA ALA A 281 -15.92 5.60 -17.67
C ALA A 281 -16.09 4.68 -16.46
N ALA A 282 -16.01 3.36 -16.68
CA ALA A 282 -16.03 2.38 -15.60
C ALA A 282 -14.89 2.61 -14.60
N ALA A 283 -13.69 2.95 -15.09
CA ALA A 283 -12.56 3.27 -14.21
C ALA A 283 -12.84 4.49 -13.30
N CYS A 284 -13.47 5.55 -13.85
CA CYS A 284 -13.89 6.71 -13.06
C CYS A 284 -14.95 6.34 -12.01
N GLU A 285 -15.97 5.61 -12.39
CA GLU A 285 -17.05 5.17 -11.48
C GLU A 285 -16.49 4.39 -10.29
N ILE A 286 -15.61 3.44 -10.56
CA ILE A 286 -14.99 2.60 -9.53
C ILE A 286 -14.12 3.43 -8.56
N VAL A 287 -13.36 4.41 -9.06
CA VAL A 287 -12.58 5.30 -8.18
C VAL A 287 -13.49 6.20 -7.35
N GLU A 288 -14.64 6.63 -7.88
CA GLU A 288 -15.63 7.38 -7.10
C GLU A 288 -16.29 6.49 -6.02
N GLU A 289 -16.58 5.19 -6.30
CA GLU A 289 -17.01 4.23 -5.26
C GLU A 289 -15.97 4.15 -4.12
N PHE A 290 -14.68 4.06 -4.45
CA PHE A 290 -13.60 4.08 -3.46
C PHE A 290 -13.63 5.35 -2.60
N LYS A 291 -13.75 6.51 -3.22
CA LYS A 291 -13.78 7.81 -2.51
C LYS A 291 -15.00 7.94 -1.60
N LEU A 292 -16.15 7.40 -2.02
CA LEU A 292 -17.35 7.35 -1.20
C LEU A 292 -17.16 6.55 0.08
N LEU A 293 -16.46 5.41 -0.01
CA LEU A 293 -16.28 4.49 1.11
C LEU A 293 -15.07 4.83 1.99
N ARG A 294 -14.03 5.46 1.43
CA ARG A 294 -12.78 5.74 2.14
C ARG A 294 -12.95 6.41 3.51
N PRO A 295 -13.79 7.44 3.69
CA PRO A 295 -14.00 8.05 5.00
C PRO A 295 -14.54 7.10 6.05
N LEU A 296 -15.26 6.05 5.64
CA LEU A 296 -15.88 5.09 6.56
C LEU A 296 -14.86 4.12 7.16
N TYR A 297 -13.71 3.89 6.49
CA TYR A 297 -12.62 3.06 7.05
C TYR A 297 -11.98 3.65 8.32
N TYR A 298 -12.20 4.93 8.62
CA TYR A 298 -11.73 5.56 9.86
C TYR A 298 -12.68 5.38 11.05
N GLY A 299 -13.78 4.66 10.85
CA GLY A 299 -14.75 4.31 11.87
C GLY A 299 -14.64 2.86 12.33
N ASP A 300 -15.77 2.34 12.82
CA ASP A 300 -15.86 0.96 13.26
C ASP A 300 -15.91 -0.02 12.11
N PHE A 301 -15.26 -1.16 12.31
CA PHE A 301 -15.24 -2.27 11.36
C PHE A 301 -15.87 -3.52 11.97
N TYR A 302 -16.90 -4.04 11.34
CA TYR A 302 -17.61 -5.25 11.78
C TYR A 302 -17.55 -6.33 10.71
N PRO A 303 -16.83 -7.46 10.93
CA PRO A 303 -16.99 -8.66 10.12
C PRO A 303 -18.43 -9.19 10.23
N LEU A 304 -19.13 -9.32 9.11
CA LEU A 304 -20.50 -9.85 9.06
C LEU A 304 -20.54 -11.35 8.74
N THR A 305 -19.43 -11.92 8.31
CA THR A 305 -19.26 -13.35 8.05
C THR A 305 -18.08 -13.89 8.84
N VAL A 306 -18.21 -15.14 9.33
CA VAL A 306 -17.18 -15.78 10.17
C VAL A 306 -16.05 -16.35 9.29
N GLU A 307 -16.42 -17.02 8.20
CA GLU A 307 -15.46 -17.67 7.31
C GLU A 307 -14.98 -16.70 6.23
N ASN A 308 -13.69 -16.40 6.24
CA ASN A 308 -13.11 -15.44 5.32
C ASN A 308 -11.80 -15.90 4.64
N SER A 309 -11.34 -17.13 4.92
CA SER A 309 -10.11 -17.65 4.33
C SER A 309 -10.13 -17.57 2.80
N SER A 310 -9.04 -17.11 2.20
CA SER A 310 -8.87 -17.05 0.74
C SER A 310 -8.92 -18.41 0.04
N ARG A 311 -8.77 -19.49 0.80
CA ARG A 311 -8.82 -20.87 0.27
C ARG A 311 -10.24 -21.44 0.15
N ILE A 312 -11.24 -20.73 0.69
CA ILE A 312 -12.63 -21.16 0.71
C ILE A 312 -13.43 -20.27 -0.26
N SER A 313 -14.04 -20.90 -1.26
CA SER A 313 -14.71 -20.19 -2.34
C SER A 313 -16.24 -20.42 -2.40
N ASP A 314 -16.79 -21.26 -1.52
CA ASP A 314 -18.21 -21.63 -1.46
C ASP A 314 -19.00 -20.88 -0.38
N VAL A 315 -18.50 -19.72 0.03
CA VAL A 315 -19.05 -18.87 1.08
C VAL A 315 -19.34 -17.46 0.59
N TRP A 316 -20.03 -16.69 1.42
CA TRP A 316 -20.06 -15.23 1.35
C TRP A 316 -18.96 -14.65 2.23
N CYS A 317 -18.41 -13.51 1.82
CA CYS A 317 -17.53 -12.68 2.62
C CYS A 317 -18.13 -11.27 2.69
N ALA A 318 -18.39 -10.76 3.89
CA ALA A 318 -19.01 -9.45 4.05
C ALA A 318 -18.53 -8.75 5.31
N TYR A 319 -18.46 -7.42 5.24
CA TYR A 319 -18.15 -6.56 6.36
C TYR A 319 -18.99 -5.27 6.32
N GLN A 320 -19.10 -4.65 7.48
CA GLN A 320 -19.73 -3.35 7.66
C GLN A 320 -18.67 -2.35 8.12
N LEU A 321 -18.74 -1.14 7.57
CA LEU A 321 -18.08 0.07 8.05
C LEU A 321 -19.13 0.96 8.69
N HIS A 322 -18.81 1.63 9.82
CA HIS A 322 -19.72 2.55 10.49
C HIS A 322 -18.98 3.76 11.06
N ARG A 323 -19.47 4.93 10.77
CA ARG A 323 -19.02 6.23 11.29
C ARG A 323 -20.19 6.87 12.04
N GLU A 324 -20.24 6.65 13.36
CA GLU A 324 -21.27 7.21 14.24
C GLU A 324 -21.29 8.75 14.15
N ASP A 325 -20.12 9.37 14.15
CA ASP A 325 -19.97 10.83 14.08
C ASP A 325 -20.45 11.45 12.76
N LEU A 326 -20.54 10.67 11.68
CA LEU A 326 -21.12 11.08 10.40
C LEU A 326 -22.55 10.58 10.21
N ASN A 327 -23.05 9.76 11.13
CA ASN A 327 -24.31 9.03 11.00
C ASN A 327 -24.41 8.25 9.67
N GLN A 328 -23.27 7.61 9.29
CA GLN A 328 -23.11 6.93 8.01
C GLN A 328 -22.46 5.56 8.20
N GLY A 329 -22.76 4.65 7.28
CA GLY A 329 -22.13 3.35 7.22
C GLY A 329 -22.18 2.76 5.82
N ALA A 330 -21.54 1.61 5.65
CA ALA A 330 -21.64 0.82 4.43
C ALA A 330 -21.53 -0.67 4.74
N VAL A 331 -22.19 -1.48 3.92
CA VAL A 331 -22.01 -2.94 3.87
C VAL A 331 -21.39 -3.28 2.54
N VAL A 332 -20.24 -3.98 2.57
CA VAL A 332 -19.58 -4.51 1.41
C VAL A 332 -19.71 -6.03 1.48
N ALA A 333 -20.34 -6.62 0.46
CA ALA A 333 -20.66 -8.05 0.42
C ALA A 333 -20.17 -8.70 -0.87
N PHE A 334 -19.58 -9.88 -0.74
CA PHE A 334 -19.08 -10.71 -1.82
C PHE A 334 -19.75 -12.09 -1.77
N ARG A 335 -20.37 -12.49 -2.87
CA ARG A 335 -20.72 -13.89 -3.12
C ARG A 335 -19.57 -14.53 -3.87
N ARG A 336 -18.79 -15.39 -3.21
CA ARG A 336 -17.63 -16.04 -3.83
C ARG A 336 -18.04 -17.08 -4.89
N LYS A 337 -17.12 -17.37 -5.78
CA LYS A 337 -17.30 -18.13 -7.04
C LYS A 337 -18.13 -19.39 -6.92
N ASN A 338 -17.96 -20.19 -5.87
CA ASN A 338 -18.62 -21.49 -5.70
C ASN A 338 -19.74 -21.46 -4.66
N SER A 339 -20.12 -20.29 -4.15
CA SER A 339 -21.19 -20.19 -3.15
C SER A 339 -22.53 -20.66 -3.71
N PRO A 340 -23.16 -21.67 -3.08
CA PRO A 340 -24.45 -22.19 -3.50
C PRO A 340 -25.64 -21.28 -3.10
N TYR A 341 -25.38 -20.29 -2.24
CA TYR A 341 -26.43 -19.45 -1.67
C TYR A 341 -26.56 -18.13 -2.46
N PRO A 342 -27.67 -17.91 -3.18
CA PRO A 342 -27.89 -16.67 -3.93
C PRO A 342 -28.31 -15.48 -3.05
N VAL A 343 -28.68 -15.74 -1.80
CA VAL A 343 -29.15 -14.73 -0.84
C VAL A 343 -28.42 -14.91 0.49
N ALA A 344 -28.02 -13.81 1.10
CA ALA A 344 -27.53 -13.74 2.47
C ALA A 344 -28.35 -12.74 3.26
N LYS A 345 -28.56 -13.02 4.55
CA LYS A 345 -29.18 -12.09 5.51
C LYS A 345 -28.14 -11.74 6.57
N LEU A 346 -27.68 -10.49 6.58
CA LEU A 346 -26.53 -10.03 7.35
C LEU A 346 -26.99 -9.09 8.48
N LYS A 347 -26.80 -9.49 9.73
CA LYS A 347 -27.08 -8.64 10.90
C LYS A 347 -26.00 -7.56 11.01
N LEU A 348 -26.45 -6.31 11.10
CA LEU A 348 -25.56 -5.17 11.26
C LEU A 348 -25.26 -4.91 12.74
N HIS A 349 -24.28 -4.04 13.00
CA HIS A 349 -23.79 -3.74 14.35
C HIS A 349 -23.63 -2.24 14.57
N GLY A 350 -23.63 -1.80 15.83
CA GLY A 350 -23.27 -0.44 16.21
C GLY A 350 -24.26 0.64 15.79
N LEU A 351 -25.47 0.28 15.33
CA LEU A 351 -26.50 1.24 14.94
C LEU A 351 -27.35 1.65 16.18
N ASP A 352 -27.92 2.86 16.12
CA ASP A 352 -28.96 3.23 17.10
C ASP A 352 -30.25 2.43 16.80
N ALA A 353 -30.67 1.59 17.74
CA ALA A 353 -31.86 0.75 17.57
C ALA A 353 -33.12 1.55 17.25
N ALA A 354 -33.27 2.74 17.85
CA ALA A 354 -34.41 3.66 17.62
C ALA A 354 -34.21 4.55 16.40
N GLY A 355 -33.00 4.59 15.84
CA GLY A 355 -32.67 5.38 14.67
C GLY A 355 -33.32 4.82 13.40
N THR A 356 -33.47 5.67 12.41
CA THR A 356 -33.95 5.32 11.07
C THR A 356 -32.82 5.48 10.06
N TYR A 357 -32.64 4.51 9.19
CA TYR A 357 -31.56 4.47 8.22
C TYR A 357 -32.08 4.26 6.80
N GLU A 358 -31.72 5.15 5.87
CA GLU A 358 -31.87 4.92 4.44
C GLU A 358 -30.70 4.04 3.98
N CYS A 359 -31.01 2.90 3.41
CA CYS A 359 -30.06 1.95 2.85
C CYS A 359 -30.16 2.00 1.33
N THR A 360 -29.08 2.41 0.65
CA THR A 360 -29.00 2.58 -0.79
C THR A 360 -28.11 1.51 -1.40
N ASP A 361 -28.62 0.67 -2.30
CA ASP A 361 -27.81 -0.18 -3.19
C ASP A 361 -27.15 0.71 -4.25
N ILE A 362 -25.82 0.86 -4.23
CA ILE A 362 -25.13 1.79 -5.13
C ILE A 362 -25.08 1.31 -6.59
N ASP A 363 -25.44 0.06 -6.87
CA ASP A 363 -25.47 -0.48 -8.23
C ASP A 363 -26.78 -0.15 -8.96
N THR A 364 -27.87 0.05 -8.22
CA THR A 364 -29.23 0.29 -8.78
C THR A 364 -29.85 1.62 -8.36
N ASP A 365 -29.23 2.30 -7.38
CA ASP A 365 -29.80 3.47 -6.68
C ASP A 365 -31.13 3.18 -5.95
N ASP A 366 -31.45 1.90 -5.75
CA ASP A 366 -32.62 1.50 -4.97
C ASP A 366 -32.44 1.83 -3.50
N LYS A 367 -33.48 2.45 -2.92
CA LYS A 367 -33.48 2.91 -1.53
C LYS A 367 -34.52 2.18 -0.72
N THR A 368 -34.13 1.72 0.44
CA THR A 368 -35.04 1.12 1.43
C THR A 368 -34.75 1.71 2.79
N VAL A 369 -35.81 1.96 3.55
CA VAL A 369 -35.69 2.53 4.90
C VAL A 369 -35.93 1.45 5.92
N PHE A 370 -35.07 1.38 6.92
CA PHE A 370 -35.13 0.44 8.04
C PHE A 370 -34.94 1.17 9.37
N THR A 371 -35.41 0.57 10.43
CA THR A 371 -34.96 0.94 11.79
C THR A 371 -33.61 0.28 12.09
N GLY A 372 -32.84 0.87 13.01
CA GLY A 372 -31.59 0.23 13.46
C GLY A 372 -31.87 -1.13 14.12
N GLU A 373 -32.99 -1.27 14.85
CA GLU A 373 -33.41 -2.55 15.44
C GLU A 373 -33.63 -3.63 14.35
N GLU A 374 -34.36 -3.31 13.26
CA GLU A 374 -34.56 -4.24 12.13
C GLU A 374 -33.22 -4.69 11.53
N LEU A 375 -32.32 -3.74 11.26
CA LEU A 375 -31.01 -4.07 10.69
C LEU A 375 -30.13 -4.91 11.61
N MET A 376 -30.20 -4.70 12.94
CA MET A 376 -29.42 -5.44 13.92
C MET A 376 -30.02 -6.79 14.27
N GLU A 377 -31.36 -6.89 14.37
CA GLU A 377 -32.02 -8.12 14.83
C GLU A 377 -32.43 -9.02 13.68
N GLU A 378 -32.99 -8.46 12.62
CA GLU A 378 -33.40 -9.22 11.43
C GLU A 378 -32.30 -9.30 10.37
N GLY A 379 -31.54 -8.21 10.17
CA GLY A 379 -30.45 -8.08 9.22
C GLY A 379 -30.87 -7.58 7.84
N LEU A 380 -29.90 -7.09 7.10
CA LEU A 380 -30.02 -6.68 5.69
C LEU A 380 -30.01 -7.90 4.78
N GLU A 381 -31.06 -8.08 3.98
CA GLU A 381 -31.14 -9.14 2.98
C GLU A 381 -30.46 -8.68 1.67
N ILE A 382 -29.51 -9.46 1.19
CA ILE A 382 -28.74 -9.17 -0.03
C ILE A 382 -28.86 -10.36 -0.99
N ALA A 383 -29.34 -10.09 -2.20
CA ALA A 383 -29.45 -11.08 -3.26
C ALA A 383 -28.44 -10.82 -4.38
N MET A 384 -27.71 -11.87 -4.78
CA MET A 384 -26.81 -11.88 -5.92
C MET A 384 -27.06 -13.15 -6.74
N ALA A 385 -27.59 -12.98 -7.96
CA ALA A 385 -27.93 -14.12 -8.81
C ALA A 385 -26.69 -14.80 -9.40
N GLN A 386 -25.67 -14.03 -9.70
CA GLN A 386 -24.40 -14.51 -10.26
C GLN A 386 -23.37 -14.83 -9.16
N ALA A 387 -22.34 -15.62 -9.47
CA ALA A 387 -21.17 -15.88 -8.65
C ALA A 387 -19.94 -16.07 -9.55
N PRO A 388 -18.82 -15.39 -9.32
CA PRO A 388 -18.63 -14.40 -8.25
C PRO A 388 -19.41 -13.10 -8.52
N ASP A 389 -19.78 -12.40 -7.44
CA ASP A 389 -20.44 -11.08 -7.52
C ASP A 389 -20.18 -10.28 -6.24
N SER A 390 -20.40 -8.97 -6.30
CA SER A 390 -20.24 -8.06 -5.17
C SER A 390 -21.33 -7.00 -5.14
N LYS A 391 -21.74 -6.60 -3.93
CA LYS A 391 -22.65 -5.49 -3.71
C LYS A 391 -22.18 -4.57 -2.59
N ILE A 392 -22.51 -3.29 -2.74
CA ILE A 392 -22.25 -2.28 -1.73
C ILE A 392 -23.56 -1.58 -1.41
N PHE A 393 -23.87 -1.51 -0.13
CA PHE A 393 -24.99 -0.71 0.40
C PHE A 393 -24.45 0.40 1.27
N VAL A 394 -24.87 1.62 1.03
CA VAL A 394 -24.54 2.77 1.87
C VAL A 394 -25.72 3.09 2.78
N LEU A 395 -25.43 3.30 4.06
CA LEU A 395 -26.40 3.65 5.08
C LEU A 395 -26.26 5.12 5.48
N HIS A 396 -27.37 5.83 5.51
CA HIS A 396 -27.46 7.19 6.04
C HIS A 396 -28.55 7.23 7.11
N GLY A 397 -28.16 7.63 8.32
CA GLY A 397 -29.15 7.90 9.36
C GLY A 397 -30.01 9.10 8.99
N ILE A 398 -31.31 8.94 9.13
CA ILE A 398 -32.29 9.99 8.86
C ILE A 398 -32.70 10.59 10.20
N ASP A 399 -32.49 11.89 10.38
CA ASP A 399 -32.99 12.60 11.54
C ASP A 399 -34.52 12.57 11.56
N SER A 400 -35.12 12.10 12.68
CA SER A 400 -36.57 12.01 12.87
C SER A 400 -37.26 13.38 12.99
N SER A 401 -36.58 14.47 12.58
CA SER A 401 -37.04 15.86 12.71
C SER A 401 -37.22 16.54 11.35
N THR A 402 -38.08 15.94 10.47
CA THR A 402 -38.69 16.66 9.35
C THR A 402 -40.14 16.25 9.16
#